data_28747e3878f18b8ff529606f92723217
#
_entry.id   28747e3878f18b8ff529606f92723217
#
_cell.length_a   1.000
_cell.length_b   1.000
_cell.length_c   1.000
_cell.angle_alpha   90.00
_cell.angle_beta   90.00
_cell.angle_gamma   90.00
#
_symmetry.space_group_name_H-M   'P 1'
#
loop_
_entity.id
_entity.type
_entity.pdbx_description
1 polymer ?
#
loop_
_entity_poly.entity_id
_entity_poly.type
_entity_poly.pdbx_seq_one_letter_code
_entity_poly.pdbx_strand_id
1 'polypeptide(L)'
;LMEEGYDAVGTRRVTRKGEPAIRSFFARKFYRLMSRISKANMVDGARDYRLMNRKYVDALLSLKEYNRFSKGLFGWVGFKVKWLEFENVNRVAGETKWSFWQLFLYSLDGIVAFSNAPLYMASIAGVFSFIVAIIAMLFIIIRRLVFGDPVAGWASTVVIILFIGGIQLLSIGILGLYLSKLY
;
A
#
# COMPACT_ATOMS: atom_id res chain seq x y z
N LEU A 1 12.49 -15.26 -27.92
CA LEU A 1 12.11 -15.16 -26.48
C LEU A 1 10.73 -15.74 -26.19
N MET A 2 9.71 -15.44 -27.03
CA MET A 2 8.38 -16.07 -26.90
C MET A 2 8.43 -17.55 -27.24
N GLU A 3 9.25 -17.96 -28.18
CA GLU A 3 9.50 -19.36 -28.55
C GLU A 3 10.27 -20.13 -27.44
N GLU A 4 10.93 -19.44 -26.55
CA GLU A 4 11.63 -20.04 -25.39
C GLU A 4 10.69 -20.32 -24.19
N GLY A 5 9.38 -20.21 -24.40
CA GLY A 5 8.35 -20.54 -23.38
C GLY A 5 8.07 -19.41 -22.38
N TYR A 6 8.39 -18.15 -22.69
CA TYR A 6 7.94 -17.00 -21.94
C TYR A 6 6.56 -16.53 -22.44
N ASP A 7 5.70 -16.14 -21.49
CA ASP A 7 4.36 -15.63 -21.80
C ASP A 7 4.36 -14.13 -22.12
N ALA A 8 5.36 -13.40 -21.61
CA ALA A 8 5.55 -12.00 -21.91
C ALA A 8 7.03 -11.60 -21.90
N VAL A 9 7.35 -10.54 -22.64
CA VAL A 9 8.65 -9.87 -22.63
C VAL A 9 8.40 -8.42 -22.25
N GLY A 10 8.93 -8.01 -21.10
CA GLY A 10 8.80 -6.67 -20.58
C GLY A 10 10.13 -5.93 -20.57
N THR A 11 10.08 -4.60 -20.52
CA THR A 11 11.26 -3.75 -20.38
C THR A 11 11.44 -3.31 -18.92
N ARG A 12 12.68 -3.37 -18.44
CA ARG A 12 13.07 -2.96 -17.08
C ARG A 12 14.20 -1.95 -17.12
N ARG A 13 13.99 -0.84 -16.46
CA ARG A 13 15.03 0.17 -16.30
C ARG A 13 15.96 -0.19 -15.14
N VAL A 14 17.26 -0.30 -15.40
CA VAL A 14 18.28 -0.64 -14.39
C VAL A 14 18.89 0.58 -13.69
N THR A 15 18.87 1.76 -14.33
CA THR A 15 19.41 2.99 -13.77
C THR A 15 18.32 4.04 -13.57
N ARG A 16 18.53 4.94 -12.62
CA ARG A 16 17.64 6.09 -12.35
C ARG A 16 18.34 7.42 -12.61
N LYS A 17 19.35 7.42 -13.50
CA LYS A 17 20.06 8.65 -13.91
C LYS A 17 19.05 9.65 -14.46
N GLY A 18 19.15 10.93 -14.04
CA GLY A 18 18.25 12.00 -14.47
C GLY A 18 16.93 12.11 -13.70
N GLU A 19 16.68 11.25 -12.69
CA GLU A 19 15.53 11.44 -11.78
C GLU A 19 15.95 12.23 -10.52
N PRO A 20 15.06 13.09 -9.96
CA PRO A 20 15.30 13.72 -8.67
C PRO A 20 15.58 12.67 -7.58
N ALA A 21 16.60 12.91 -6.74
CA ALA A 21 17.04 11.95 -5.72
C ALA A 21 15.92 11.58 -4.74
N ILE A 22 15.09 12.56 -4.33
CA ILE A 22 13.94 12.37 -3.45
C ILE A 22 12.94 11.39 -4.07
N ARG A 23 12.58 11.61 -5.34
CA ARG A 23 11.63 10.74 -6.06
C ARG A 23 12.16 9.31 -6.19
N SER A 24 13.44 9.15 -6.51
CA SER A 24 14.10 7.84 -6.59
C SER A 24 14.15 7.13 -5.25
N PHE A 25 14.35 7.87 -4.15
CA PHE A 25 14.35 7.32 -2.79
C PHE A 25 12.97 6.77 -2.42
N PHE A 26 11.91 7.57 -2.58
CA PHE A 26 10.55 7.12 -2.27
C PHE A 26 10.11 5.95 -3.15
N ALA A 27 10.43 5.97 -4.44
CA ALA A 27 10.11 4.85 -5.33
C ALA A 27 10.79 3.55 -4.87
N ARG A 28 12.10 3.57 -4.54
CA ARG A 28 12.79 2.36 -4.02
C ARG A 28 12.19 1.87 -2.71
N LYS A 29 11.83 2.78 -1.80
CA LYS A 29 11.16 2.41 -0.54
C LYS A 29 9.81 1.79 -0.78
N PHE A 30 9.01 2.35 -1.70
CA PHE A 30 7.72 1.79 -2.10
C PHE A 30 7.86 0.36 -2.66
N TYR A 31 8.73 0.14 -3.65
CA TYR A 31 8.91 -1.21 -4.20
C TYR A 31 9.43 -2.21 -3.17
N ARG A 32 10.34 -1.80 -2.28
CA ARG A 32 10.81 -2.65 -1.19
C ARG A 32 9.69 -2.97 -0.19
N LEU A 33 8.82 -2.01 0.13
CA LEU A 33 7.66 -2.24 0.95
C LEU A 33 6.71 -3.22 0.27
N MET A 34 6.34 -2.95 -0.99
CA MET A 34 5.42 -3.80 -1.76
C MET A 34 5.92 -5.22 -1.92
N SER A 35 7.22 -5.44 -2.12
CA SER A 35 7.79 -6.79 -2.20
C SER A 35 7.66 -7.60 -0.89
N ARG A 36 7.46 -6.93 0.26
CA ARG A 36 7.27 -7.57 1.57
C ARG A 36 5.81 -7.79 1.93
N ILE A 37 4.92 -6.85 1.57
CA ILE A 37 3.53 -6.86 2.03
C ILE A 37 2.54 -7.32 0.97
N SER A 38 2.95 -7.38 -0.31
CA SER A 38 2.10 -7.76 -1.44
C SER A 38 2.47 -9.14 -1.97
N LYS A 39 1.47 -9.91 -2.38
CA LYS A 39 1.64 -11.15 -3.13
C LYS A 39 1.90 -10.91 -4.63
N ALA A 40 1.69 -9.69 -5.12
CA ALA A 40 1.98 -9.34 -6.51
C ALA A 40 3.49 -9.14 -6.70
N ASN A 41 4.06 -9.83 -7.68
CA ASN A 41 5.48 -9.78 -8.02
C ASN A 41 5.79 -8.47 -8.76
N MET A 42 5.88 -7.36 -8.02
CA MET A 42 6.16 -6.04 -8.59
C MET A 42 7.66 -5.83 -8.80
N VAL A 43 8.05 -5.61 -10.04
CA VAL A 43 9.46 -5.40 -10.40
C VAL A 43 9.80 -3.91 -10.43
N ASP A 44 10.80 -3.49 -9.63
CA ASP A 44 11.29 -2.10 -9.67
C ASP A 44 11.90 -1.79 -11.03
N GLY A 45 11.56 -0.63 -11.58
CA GLY A 45 12.02 -0.20 -12.91
C GLY A 45 11.22 -0.78 -14.08
N ALA A 46 10.26 -1.68 -13.85
CA ALA A 46 9.39 -2.19 -14.91
C ALA A 46 8.64 -1.06 -15.63
N ARG A 47 8.59 -1.15 -16.97
CA ARG A 47 7.84 -0.22 -17.83
C ARG A 47 6.59 -0.89 -18.35
N ASP A 48 5.66 -0.07 -18.82
CA ASP A 48 4.40 -0.55 -19.38
C ASP A 48 4.57 -1.12 -20.80
N TYR A 49 5.68 -0.77 -21.49
CA TYR A 49 6.01 -1.30 -22.80
C TYR A 49 6.43 -2.78 -22.70
N ARG A 50 5.59 -3.65 -23.28
CA ARG A 50 5.79 -5.11 -23.25
C ARG A 50 5.11 -5.83 -24.39
N LEU A 51 5.64 -6.97 -24.76
CA LEU A 51 5.02 -7.94 -25.67
C LEU A 51 4.39 -9.05 -24.83
N MET A 52 3.16 -9.45 -25.14
CA MET A 52 2.42 -10.46 -24.40
C MET A 52 1.79 -11.46 -25.37
N ASN A 53 1.74 -12.74 -25.01
CA ASN A 53 0.98 -13.72 -25.75
C ASN A 53 -0.54 -13.55 -25.50
N ARG A 54 -1.35 -14.17 -26.33
CA ARG A 54 -2.81 -14.04 -26.25
C ARG A 54 -3.35 -14.51 -24.92
N LYS A 55 -2.84 -15.61 -24.37
CA LYS A 55 -3.24 -16.16 -23.08
C LYS A 55 -3.02 -15.17 -21.93
N TYR A 56 -1.89 -14.46 -21.94
CA TYR A 56 -1.60 -13.43 -20.96
C TYR A 56 -2.58 -12.24 -21.06
N VAL A 57 -2.86 -11.80 -22.30
CA VAL A 57 -3.81 -10.71 -22.56
C VAL A 57 -5.21 -11.08 -22.09
N ASP A 58 -5.68 -12.30 -22.41
CA ASP A 58 -7.02 -12.75 -22.00
C ASP A 58 -7.15 -12.83 -20.48
N ALA A 59 -6.10 -13.27 -19.77
CA ALA A 59 -6.07 -13.26 -18.32
C ALA A 59 -6.15 -11.83 -17.76
N LEU A 60 -5.45 -10.86 -18.34
CA LEU A 60 -5.57 -9.45 -17.92
C LEU A 60 -6.96 -8.86 -18.21
N LEU A 61 -7.58 -9.23 -19.33
CA LEU A 61 -8.91 -8.74 -19.70
C LEU A 61 -10.01 -9.37 -18.86
N SER A 62 -9.80 -10.57 -18.29
CA SER A 62 -10.75 -11.20 -17.37
C SER A 62 -10.86 -10.49 -16.02
N LEU A 63 -9.83 -9.71 -15.64
CA LEU A 63 -9.85 -8.88 -14.43
C LEU A 63 -10.74 -7.65 -14.67
N LYS A 64 -11.87 -7.58 -13.97
CA LYS A 64 -12.90 -6.53 -14.16
C LYS A 64 -12.77 -5.35 -13.22
N GLU A 65 -11.68 -5.25 -12.45
CA GLU A 65 -11.46 -4.17 -11.51
C GLU A 65 -11.45 -2.80 -12.21
N TYR A 66 -12.22 -1.86 -11.67
CA TYR A 66 -12.29 -0.48 -12.19
C TYR A 66 -10.99 0.28 -11.90
N ASN A 67 -10.50 0.20 -10.68
CA ASN A 67 -9.28 0.87 -10.23
C ASN A 67 -8.04 0.00 -10.50
N ARG A 68 -7.54 0.02 -11.73
CA ARG A 68 -6.42 -0.81 -12.16
C ARG A 68 -5.06 -0.18 -11.80
N PHE A 69 -4.36 -0.75 -10.84
CA PHE A 69 -2.95 -0.47 -10.64
C PHE A 69 -2.14 -1.39 -11.56
N SER A 70 -1.85 -0.95 -12.78
CA SER A 70 -1.28 -1.78 -13.87
C SER A 70 -0.02 -2.54 -13.45
N LYS A 71 0.89 -1.90 -12.73
CA LYS A 71 2.15 -2.53 -12.27
C LYS A 71 1.94 -3.72 -11.33
N GLY A 72 0.88 -3.69 -10.53
CA GLY A 72 0.48 -4.81 -9.69
C GLY A 72 -0.20 -5.91 -10.48
N LEU A 73 -1.13 -5.56 -11.38
CA LEU A 73 -1.86 -6.52 -12.19
C LEU A 73 -0.94 -7.42 -13.04
N PHE A 74 0.10 -6.84 -13.61
CA PHE A 74 1.07 -7.59 -14.40
C PHE A 74 1.84 -8.65 -13.60
N GLY A 75 2.11 -8.38 -12.32
CA GLY A 75 2.73 -9.34 -11.42
C GLY A 75 1.73 -10.34 -10.83
N TRP A 76 0.46 -9.93 -10.71
CA TRP A 76 -0.60 -10.73 -10.09
C TRP A 76 -1.01 -11.93 -10.93
N VAL A 77 -1.08 -11.80 -12.25
CA VAL A 77 -1.48 -12.89 -13.16
C VAL A 77 -0.49 -14.07 -13.22
N GLY A 78 0.72 -13.92 -12.67
CA GLY A 78 1.62 -15.03 -12.38
C GLY A 78 2.29 -15.70 -13.58
N PHE A 79 2.27 -15.11 -14.77
CA PHE A 79 2.90 -15.64 -15.97
C PHE A 79 4.42 -15.44 -16.00
N LYS A 80 5.12 -16.25 -16.82
CA LYS A 80 6.57 -16.14 -17.00
C LYS A 80 6.91 -14.92 -17.85
N VAL A 81 7.59 -13.94 -17.24
CA VAL A 81 8.00 -12.71 -17.91
C VAL A 81 9.52 -12.66 -18.04
N LYS A 82 10.02 -12.46 -19.26
CA LYS A 82 11.43 -12.13 -19.51
C LYS A 82 11.60 -10.62 -19.46
N TRP A 83 12.61 -10.15 -18.75
CA TRP A 83 12.91 -8.73 -18.62
C TRP A 83 14.09 -8.36 -19.50
N LEU A 84 13.88 -7.39 -20.39
CA LEU A 84 14.94 -6.74 -21.15
C LEU A 84 15.40 -5.50 -20.40
N GLU A 85 16.62 -5.50 -19.97
CA GLU A 85 17.21 -4.41 -19.19
C GLU A 85 17.69 -3.30 -20.12
N PHE A 86 17.44 -2.04 -19.74
CA PHE A 86 17.94 -0.88 -20.45
C PHE A 86 18.33 0.24 -19.47
N GLU A 87 19.28 1.08 -19.90
CA GLU A 87 19.63 2.25 -19.14
C GLU A 87 18.64 3.38 -19.36
N ASN A 88 18.39 4.18 -18.29
CA ASN A 88 17.51 5.31 -18.40
C ASN A 88 18.16 6.42 -19.26
N VAL A 89 17.51 6.77 -20.34
CA VAL A 89 17.89 7.90 -21.19
C VAL A 89 17.02 9.09 -20.79
N ASN A 90 17.64 10.27 -20.69
CA ASN A 90 16.91 11.50 -20.43
C ASN A 90 15.92 11.79 -21.57
N ARG A 91 14.78 12.34 -21.23
CA ARG A 91 13.79 12.74 -22.24
C ARG A 91 14.37 13.81 -23.13
N VAL A 92 14.20 13.64 -24.44
CA VAL A 92 14.64 14.65 -25.43
C VAL A 92 13.75 15.89 -25.35
N ALA A 93 12.44 15.71 -25.00
CA ALA A 93 11.50 16.82 -24.84
C ALA A 93 10.39 16.44 -23.82
N GLY A 94 9.74 17.46 -23.26
CA GLY A 94 8.60 17.33 -22.35
C GLY A 94 8.96 17.15 -20.88
N GLU A 95 8.09 17.66 -20.02
CA GLU A 95 8.20 17.55 -18.56
C GLU A 95 7.30 16.47 -17.99
N THR A 96 7.56 16.06 -16.74
CA THR A 96 6.68 15.12 -16.04
C THR A 96 5.41 15.84 -15.57
N LYS A 97 4.24 15.31 -15.97
CA LYS A 97 2.93 15.82 -15.54
C LYS A 97 2.53 15.39 -14.12
N TRP A 98 3.26 14.43 -13.53
CA TRP A 98 2.91 13.88 -12.23
C TRP A 98 3.58 14.69 -11.11
N SER A 99 2.76 15.30 -10.24
CA SER A 99 3.22 15.92 -9.00
C SER A 99 3.64 14.83 -7.98
N PHE A 100 4.42 15.24 -6.97
CA PHE A 100 4.78 14.35 -5.86
C PHE A 100 3.53 13.80 -5.15
N TRP A 101 2.52 14.65 -4.93
CA TRP A 101 1.28 14.28 -4.26
C TRP A 101 0.45 13.24 -5.04
N GLN A 102 0.36 13.42 -6.36
CA GLN A 102 -0.31 12.44 -7.22
C GLN A 102 0.40 11.07 -7.19
N LEU A 103 1.73 11.05 -7.18
CA LEU A 103 2.50 9.81 -7.07
C LEU A 103 2.32 9.14 -5.71
N PHE A 104 2.22 9.93 -4.64
CA PHE A 104 1.96 9.42 -3.30
C PHE A 104 0.57 8.77 -3.22
N LEU A 105 -0.49 9.46 -3.68
CA LEU A 105 -1.84 8.90 -3.73
C LEU A 105 -1.90 7.62 -4.59
N TYR A 106 -1.28 7.64 -5.76
CA TYR A 106 -1.17 6.44 -6.61
C TYR A 106 -0.45 5.28 -5.92
N SER A 107 0.54 5.58 -5.08
CA SER A 107 1.22 4.56 -4.27
C SER A 107 0.31 3.98 -3.19
N LEU A 108 -0.52 4.79 -2.54
CA LEU A 108 -1.52 4.33 -1.58
C LEU A 108 -2.56 3.43 -2.25
N ASP A 109 -3.03 3.80 -3.44
CA ASP A 109 -3.94 2.97 -4.23
C ASP A 109 -3.32 1.59 -4.53
N GLY A 110 -2.05 1.56 -4.88
CA GLY A 110 -1.31 0.31 -5.09
C GLY A 110 -1.20 -0.55 -3.83
N ILE A 111 -0.95 0.05 -2.67
CA ILE A 111 -0.87 -0.66 -1.39
C ILE A 111 -2.23 -1.27 -1.04
N VAL A 112 -3.31 -0.49 -1.14
CA VAL A 112 -4.67 -0.96 -0.81
C VAL A 112 -5.14 -2.04 -1.79
N ALA A 113 -4.83 -1.91 -3.08
CA ALA A 113 -5.25 -2.89 -4.09
C ALA A 113 -4.55 -4.26 -3.97
N PHE A 114 -3.30 -4.30 -3.52
CA PHE A 114 -2.48 -5.52 -3.55
C PHE A 114 -1.93 -5.95 -2.19
N SER A 115 -2.39 -5.33 -1.08
CA SER A 115 -1.94 -5.69 0.26
C SER A 115 -3.03 -5.48 1.29
N ASN A 116 -3.17 -6.44 2.20
CA ASN A 116 -4.03 -6.31 3.38
C ASN A 116 -3.27 -5.72 4.59
N ALA A 117 -2.01 -5.32 4.42
CA ALA A 117 -1.20 -4.82 5.52
C ALA A 117 -1.81 -3.63 6.27
N PRO A 118 -2.39 -2.58 5.61
CA PRO A 118 -3.04 -1.49 6.31
C PRO A 118 -4.22 -1.95 7.17
N LEU A 119 -4.99 -2.95 6.69
CA LEU A 119 -6.11 -3.52 7.42
C LEU A 119 -5.65 -4.29 8.66
N TYR A 120 -4.59 -5.11 8.53
CA TYR A 120 -3.99 -5.79 9.67
C TYR A 120 -3.41 -4.82 10.69
N MET A 121 -2.74 -3.74 10.25
CA MET A 121 -2.22 -2.70 11.15
C MET A 121 -3.34 -2.03 11.94
N ALA A 122 -4.46 -1.69 11.29
CA ALA A 122 -5.62 -1.13 11.96
C ALA A 122 -6.22 -2.11 12.98
N SER A 123 -6.32 -3.39 12.62
CA SER A 123 -6.83 -4.44 13.52
C SER A 123 -5.91 -4.64 14.73
N ILE A 124 -4.59 -4.69 14.53
CA ILE A 124 -3.62 -4.81 15.61
C ILE A 124 -3.67 -3.58 16.53
N ALA A 125 -3.76 -2.37 15.97
CA ALA A 125 -3.91 -1.15 16.75
C ALA A 125 -5.21 -1.16 17.58
N GLY A 126 -6.31 -1.66 17.01
CA GLY A 126 -7.58 -1.83 17.73
C GLY A 126 -7.47 -2.80 18.90
N VAL A 127 -6.87 -3.98 18.69
CA VAL A 127 -6.65 -4.99 19.74
C VAL A 127 -5.74 -4.43 20.84
N PHE A 128 -4.64 -3.76 20.47
CA PHE A 128 -3.74 -3.13 21.43
C PHE A 128 -4.45 -2.08 22.26
N SER A 129 -5.23 -1.18 21.63
CA SER A 129 -6.00 -0.16 22.33
C SER A 129 -7.05 -0.76 23.26
N PHE A 130 -7.69 -1.85 22.88
CA PHE A 130 -8.65 -2.58 23.71
C PHE A 130 -7.99 -3.14 24.98
N ILE A 131 -6.81 -3.77 24.84
CA ILE A 131 -6.05 -4.29 25.98
C ILE A 131 -5.66 -3.15 26.94
N VAL A 132 -5.13 -2.04 26.40
CA VAL A 132 -4.78 -0.86 27.19
C VAL A 132 -5.99 -0.29 27.92
N ALA A 133 -7.14 -0.21 27.26
CA ALA A 133 -8.38 0.26 27.87
C ALA A 133 -8.84 -0.63 29.03
N ILE A 134 -8.76 -1.95 28.91
CA ILE A 134 -9.07 -2.88 30.02
C ILE A 134 -8.13 -2.67 31.21
N ILE A 135 -6.82 -2.58 30.95
CA ILE A 135 -5.82 -2.36 32.02
C ILE A 135 -6.09 -1.01 32.71
N ALA A 136 -6.33 0.05 31.95
CA ALA A 136 -6.64 1.38 32.49
C ALA A 136 -7.94 1.37 33.32
N MET A 137 -8.97 0.68 32.83
CA MET A 137 -10.23 0.52 33.55
C MET A 137 -10.04 -0.18 34.90
N LEU A 138 -9.33 -1.30 34.92
CA LEU A 138 -9.02 -2.04 36.15
C LEU A 138 -8.21 -1.19 37.12
N PHE A 139 -7.21 -0.47 36.61
CA PHE A 139 -6.40 0.44 37.42
C PHE A 139 -7.25 1.55 38.06
N ILE A 140 -8.16 2.16 37.30
CA ILE A 140 -9.06 3.20 37.81
C ILE A 140 -10.01 2.65 38.88
N ILE A 141 -10.58 1.46 38.66
CA ILE A 141 -11.49 0.81 39.63
C ILE A 141 -10.72 0.52 40.95
N ILE A 142 -9.55 -0.09 40.88
CA ILE A 142 -8.72 -0.42 42.05
C ILE A 142 -8.34 0.88 42.82
N ARG A 143 -7.86 1.89 42.08
CA ARG A 143 -7.51 3.18 42.67
C ARG A 143 -8.69 3.81 43.38
N ARG A 144 -9.88 3.80 42.81
CA ARG A 144 -11.09 4.35 43.40
C ARG A 144 -11.49 3.63 44.68
N LEU A 145 -11.39 2.29 44.68
CA LEU A 145 -11.72 1.49 45.87
C LEU A 145 -10.74 1.71 47.02
N VAL A 146 -9.45 1.97 46.74
CA VAL A 146 -8.40 2.08 47.73
C VAL A 146 -8.24 3.52 48.29
N PHE A 147 -8.34 4.53 47.39
CA PHE A 147 -7.96 5.92 47.75
C PHE A 147 -9.14 6.91 47.76
N GLY A 148 -10.36 6.49 47.45
CA GLY A 148 -11.50 7.41 47.29
C GLY A 148 -11.35 8.30 46.03
N ASP A 149 -12.32 9.20 45.83
CA ASP A 149 -12.39 10.01 44.61
C ASP A 149 -12.28 11.53 44.92
N PRO A 150 -11.20 12.21 44.57
CA PRO A 150 -11.27 13.61 44.20
C PRO A 150 -11.56 13.72 42.74
N VAL A 151 -12.54 14.53 42.34
CA VAL A 151 -13.09 14.73 40.95
C VAL A 151 -12.05 15.14 39.87
N ALA A 152 -10.86 14.63 39.90
CA ALA A 152 -9.73 14.97 39.05
C ALA A 152 -9.56 13.98 37.87
N GLY A 153 -10.60 13.66 37.17
CA GLY A 153 -10.51 12.69 36.04
C GLY A 153 -11.09 13.15 34.73
N TRP A 154 -11.78 14.28 34.67
CA TRP A 154 -12.53 14.70 33.50
C TRP A 154 -11.63 14.89 32.26
N ALA A 155 -10.52 15.59 32.39
CA ALA A 155 -9.60 15.84 31.30
C ALA A 155 -8.98 14.54 30.76
N SER A 156 -8.57 13.62 31.63
CA SER A 156 -8.04 12.31 31.23
C SER A 156 -9.07 11.47 30.51
N THR A 157 -10.32 11.46 30.96
CA THR A 157 -11.43 10.72 30.34
C THR A 157 -11.69 11.25 28.93
N VAL A 158 -11.76 12.57 28.75
CA VAL A 158 -11.96 13.18 27.43
C VAL A 158 -10.82 12.82 26.47
N VAL A 159 -9.57 12.87 26.91
CA VAL A 159 -8.40 12.50 26.08
C VAL A 159 -8.48 11.03 25.67
N ILE A 160 -8.80 10.12 26.58
CA ILE A 160 -8.93 8.69 26.27
C ILE A 160 -10.07 8.45 25.28
N ILE A 161 -11.23 9.06 25.46
CA ILE A 161 -12.37 8.93 24.54
C ILE A 161 -12.01 9.44 23.15
N LEU A 162 -11.37 10.61 23.04
CA LEU A 162 -10.94 11.17 21.75
C LEU A 162 -9.90 10.29 21.09
N PHE A 163 -8.95 9.74 21.85
CA PHE A 163 -7.93 8.84 21.31
C PHE A 163 -8.52 7.55 20.76
N ILE A 164 -9.39 6.88 21.53
CA ILE A 164 -10.06 5.65 21.10
C ILE A 164 -10.99 5.93 19.91
N GLY A 165 -11.75 7.02 19.96
CA GLY A 165 -12.60 7.46 18.85
C GLY A 165 -11.82 7.73 17.59
N GLY A 166 -10.64 8.37 17.69
CA GLY A 166 -9.74 8.60 16.57
C GLY A 166 -9.25 7.30 15.91
N ILE A 167 -8.84 6.30 16.71
CA ILE A 167 -8.44 4.98 16.21
C ILE A 167 -9.61 4.27 15.53
N GLN A 168 -10.80 4.33 16.10
CA GLN A 168 -12.01 3.73 15.50
C GLN A 168 -12.33 4.37 14.15
N LEU A 169 -12.34 5.69 14.05
CA LEU A 169 -12.59 6.40 12.78
C LEU A 169 -11.53 6.08 11.73
N LEU A 170 -10.25 6.00 12.13
CA LEU A 170 -9.16 5.59 11.24
C LEU A 170 -9.38 4.17 10.71
N SER A 171 -9.75 3.23 11.59
CA SER A 171 -10.01 1.83 11.22
C SER A 171 -11.18 1.71 10.25
N ILE A 172 -12.28 2.44 10.50
CA ILE A 172 -13.44 2.52 9.61
C ILE A 172 -13.05 3.13 8.26
N GLY A 173 -12.24 4.19 8.27
CA GLY A 173 -11.74 4.82 7.05
C GLY A 173 -10.93 3.86 6.19
N ILE A 174 -10.05 3.07 6.80
CA ILE A 174 -9.28 2.03 6.09
C ILE A 174 -10.21 0.95 5.52
N LEU A 175 -11.18 0.46 6.30
CA LEU A 175 -12.20 -0.47 5.81
C LEU A 175 -12.96 0.10 4.61
N GLY A 176 -13.37 1.37 4.68
CA GLY A 176 -14.03 2.07 3.58
C GLY A 176 -13.18 2.10 2.31
N LEU A 177 -11.87 2.31 2.42
CA LEU A 177 -10.95 2.22 1.28
C LEU A 177 -10.93 0.84 0.63
N TYR A 178 -10.93 -0.24 1.43
CA TYR A 178 -10.99 -1.60 0.88
C TYR A 178 -12.34 -1.89 0.22
N LEU A 179 -13.44 -1.51 0.86
CA LEU A 179 -14.78 -1.68 0.28
C LEU A 179 -14.93 -0.92 -1.04
N SER A 180 -14.38 0.29 -1.14
CA SER A 180 -14.42 1.08 -2.37
C SER A 180 -13.68 0.45 -3.56
N LYS A 181 -12.82 -0.55 -3.30
CA LYS A 181 -12.11 -1.29 -4.35
C LYS A 181 -12.87 -2.56 -4.82
N LEU A 182 -13.93 -2.96 -4.11
CA LEU A 182 -14.76 -4.10 -4.48
C LEU A 182 -15.83 -3.73 -5.53
N TYR A 183 -16.15 -2.46 -5.68
CA TYR A 183 -17.03 -1.90 -6.68
C TYR A 183 -16.25 -1.17 -7.77
#